data_fd465f08e0d32d401ddc00eb5fe6bdca
#
_entry.id   fd465f08e0d32d401ddc00eb5fe6bdca
#
_cell.length_a   1.000
_cell.length_b   1.000
_cell.length_c   1.000
_cell.angle_alpha   90.00
_cell.angle_beta   90.00
_cell.angle_gamma   90.00
#
_symmetry.space_group_name_H-M   'P 1'
#
loop_
_entity.id
_entity.type
_entity.pdbx_description
1 polymer ?
#
loop_
_entity_poly.entity_id
_entity_poly.type
_entity_poly.pdbx_seq_one_letter_code
_entity_poly.pdbx_strand_id
1 'polypeptide(L)'
;MHSIAHPPLHALAETAGSKRSFTWYFTWGILLLLLAASWQGADMRPVELFRDSGNMAKYAAEFFPPNFSQWRIYVDEMVITLQIALWGTALAVITAIPMALMASANIVPWWVYQPVRRLMDAFRAINEMVFAMLFVVAVGLGPFAGVLALWIHTSGI
;
A
#
# COMPACT_ATOMS: atom_id res chain seq x y z
N MET A 1 -26.63 56.18 -26.65
CA MET A 1 -25.48 55.25 -26.78
C MET A 1 -24.78 55.19 -25.41
N HIS A 2 -25.08 54.20 -24.62
CA HIS A 2 -24.37 53.96 -23.31
C HIS A 2 -23.13 53.14 -23.61
N SER A 3 -21.96 53.79 -23.48
CA SER A 3 -20.66 53.14 -23.53
C SER A 3 -20.47 52.32 -22.25
N ILE A 4 -20.50 51.00 -22.37
CA ILE A 4 -20.17 50.09 -21.24
C ILE A 4 -18.64 50.11 -21.13
N ALA A 5 -18.14 50.87 -20.15
CA ALA A 5 -16.73 50.89 -19.81
C ALA A 5 -16.35 49.53 -19.18
N HIS A 6 -15.62 48.73 -19.91
CA HIS A 6 -15.04 47.49 -19.34
C HIS A 6 -13.92 47.87 -18.35
N PRO A 7 -13.92 47.28 -17.14
CA PRO A 7 -12.87 47.50 -16.20
C PRO A 7 -11.51 47.05 -16.78
N PRO A 8 -10.43 47.78 -16.55
CA PRO A 8 -9.13 47.44 -17.12
C PRO A 8 -8.60 46.11 -16.57
N LEU A 9 -8.02 45.26 -17.43
CA LEU A 9 -7.59 43.89 -17.13
C LEU A 9 -6.62 43.78 -15.93
N HIS A 10 -5.87 44.83 -15.62
CA HIS A 10 -4.99 44.87 -14.46
C HIS A 10 -5.77 44.89 -13.12
N ALA A 11 -6.93 45.51 -13.06
CA ALA A 11 -7.77 45.52 -11.84
C ALA A 11 -8.36 44.10 -11.52
N LEU A 12 -8.63 43.29 -12.55
CA LEU A 12 -9.08 41.90 -12.37
C LEU A 12 -7.92 41.00 -11.93
N ALA A 13 -6.70 41.27 -12.36
CA ALA A 13 -5.52 40.50 -11.96
C ALA A 13 -5.11 40.73 -10.51
N GLU A 14 -5.24 41.95 -9.99
CA GLU A 14 -4.93 42.28 -8.60
C GLU A 14 -5.86 41.61 -7.59
N THR A 15 -7.17 41.54 -7.90
CA THR A 15 -8.16 40.88 -7.02
C THR A 15 -8.03 39.36 -6.98
N ALA A 16 -7.54 38.76 -8.06
CA ALA A 16 -7.28 37.31 -8.13
C ALA A 16 -6.02 36.89 -7.35
N GLY A 17 -4.97 37.70 -7.38
CA GLY A 17 -3.72 37.44 -6.68
C GLY A 17 -3.84 37.47 -5.16
N SER A 18 -4.57 38.45 -4.64
CA SER A 18 -4.76 38.66 -3.19
C SER A 18 -5.54 37.51 -2.53
N LYS A 19 -6.62 37.05 -3.15
CA LYS A 19 -7.45 35.95 -2.62
C LYS A 19 -6.70 34.60 -2.61
N ARG A 20 -5.88 34.34 -3.63
CA ARG A 20 -5.09 33.11 -3.75
C ARG A 20 -4.01 33.02 -2.68
N SER A 21 -3.39 34.15 -2.33
CA SER A 21 -2.38 34.21 -1.28
C SER A 21 -2.98 33.95 0.11
N PHE A 22 -4.12 34.57 0.44
CA PHE A 22 -4.80 34.38 1.73
C PHE A 22 -5.27 32.94 1.92
N THR A 23 -5.92 32.34 0.92
CA THR A 23 -6.38 30.95 0.99
C THR A 23 -5.21 29.99 1.17
N TRP A 24 -4.10 30.26 0.52
CA TRP A 24 -2.88 29.43 0.63
C TRP A 24 -2.31 29.46 2.06
N TYR A 25 -2.14 30.64 2.67
CA TYR A 25 -1.67 30.77 4.06
C TYR A 25 -2.66 30.15 5.06
N PHE A 26 -3.95 30.32 4.82
CA PHE A 26 -4.99 29.74 5.65
C PHE A 26 -4.98 28.21 5.62
N THR A 27 -4.83 27.61 4.44
CA THR A 27 -4.71 26.14 4.27
C THR A 27 -3.48 25.60 5.00
N TRP A 28 -2.33 26.25 4.83
CA TRP A 28 -1.11 25.85 5.55
C TRP A 28 -1.22 26.04 7.05
N GLY A 29 -1.88 27.10 7.50
CA GLY A 29 -2.14 27.37 8.91
C GLY A 29 -3.00 26.25 9.54
N ILE A 30 -4.08 25.85 8.88
CA ILE A 30 -4.92 24.73 9.34
C ILE A 30 -4.12 23.43 9.37
N LEU A 31 -3.35 23.15 8.32
CA LEU A 31 -2.52 21.92 8.25
C LEU A 31 -1.52 21.86 9.39
N LEU A 32 -0.80 22.95 9.65
CA LEU A 32 0.16 23.03 10.75
C LEU A 32 -0.53 22.91 12.12
N LEU A 33 -1.70 23.50 12.28
CA LEU A 33 -2.47 23.39 13.52
C LEU A 33 -2.95 21.96 13.75
N LEU A 34 -3.43 21.27 12.73
CA LEU A 34 -3.80 19.86 12.80
C LEU A 34 -2.60 18.96 13.11
N LEU A 35 -1.44 19.21 12.49
CA LEU A 35 -0.21 18.49 12.80
C LEU A 35 0.25 18.73 14.23
N ALA A 36 0.19 19.97 14.72
CA ALA A 36 0.56 20.29 16.09
C ALA A 36 -0.42 19.67 17.11
N ALA A 37 -1.72 19.70 16.85
CA ALA A 37 -2.73 19.06 17.70
C ALA A 37 -2.58 17.52 17.71
N SER A 38 -2.20 16.92 16.57
CA SER A 38 -1.97 15.48 16.44
C SER A 38 -0.67 15.02 17.10
N TRP A 39 0.26 15.92 17.40
CA TRP A 39 1.58 15.58 17.96
C TRP A 39 1.48 14.79 19.26
N GLN A 40 0.60 15.21 20.17
CA GLN A 40 0.39 14.54 21.45
C GLN A 40 -0.36 13.22 21.28
N GLY A 41 -1.35 13.18 20.39
CA GLY A 41 -2.13 11.96 20.14
C GLY A 41 -1.34 10.87 19.43
N ALA A 42 -0.34 11.25 18.64
CA ALA A 42 0.55 10.32 17.94
C ALA A 42 1.75 9.87 18.80
N ASP A 43 1.86 10.37 20.06
CA ASP A 43 2.99 10.08 20.98
C ASP A 43 4.37 10.22 20.30
N MET A 44 4.51 11.29 19.51
CA MET A 44 5.73 11.55 18.74
C MET A 44 6.92 11.84 19.66
N ARG A 45 7.83 10.88 19.76
CA ARG A 45 9.04 10.95 20.61
C ARG A 45 10.32 10.83 19.79
N PRO A 46 10.62 11.78 18.90
CA PRO A 46 11.79 11.69 18.04
C PRO A 46 13.11 11.64 18.83
N VAL A 47 13.12 12.20 20.04
CA VAL A 47 14.31 12.18 20.93
C VAL A 47 14.62 10.77 21.41
N GLU A 48 13.63 9.92 21.65
CA GLU A 48 13.85 8.53 22.07
C GLU A 48 14.52 7.70 20.99
N LEU A 49 14.24 7.98 19.70
CA LEU A 49 14.92 7.33 18.58
C LEU A 49 16.45 7.54 18.65
N PHE A 50 16.88 8.74 19.00
CA PHE A 50 18.32 9.04 19.15
C PHE A 50 18.88 8.55 20.49
N ARG A 51 18.09 8.59 21.54
CA ARG A 51 18.48 8.12 22.87
C ARG A 51 18.68 6.60 22.89
N ASP A 52 17.81 5.87 22.20
CA ASP A 52 17.83 4.41 22.10
C ASP A 52 18.62 3.89 20.89
N SER A 53 19.38 4.75 20.22
CA SER A 53 20.28 4.37 19.12
C SER A 53 21.28 3.28 19.51
N GLY A 54 21.65 3.20 20.80
CA GLY A 54 22.47 2.12 21.34
C GLY A 54 21.82 0.74 21.23
N ASN A 55 20.50 0.64 21.31
CA ASN A 55 19.78 -0.61 21.12
C ASN A 55 19.79 -1.03 19.63
N MET A 56 19.63 -0.07 18.73
CA MET A 56 19.76 -0.32 17.29
C MET A 56 21.17 -0.80 16.92
N ALA A 57 22.21 -0.21 17.54
CA ALA A 57 23.58 -0.64 17.34
C ALA A 57 23.83 -2.06 17.88
N LYS A 58 23.23 -2.44 19.02
CA LYS A 58 23.28 -3.81 19.54
C LYS A 58 22.61 -4.81 18.60
N TYR A 59 21.41 -4.51 18.13
CA TYR A 59 20.73 -5.35 17.14
C TYR A 59 21.56 -5.49 15.85
N ALA A 60 22.16 -4.40 15.36
CA ALA A 60 23.03 -4.46 14.19
C ALA A 60 24.30 -5.31 14.44
N ALA A 61 24.86 -5.25 15.65
CA ALA A 61 26.02 -6.07 16.01
C ALA A 61 25.70 -7.56 16.14
N GLU A 62 24.45 -7.92 16.47
CA GLU A 62 24.00 -9.33 16.55
C GLU A 62 23.93 -10.00 15.16
N PHE A 63 23.87 -9.21 14.07
CA PHE A 63 23.97 -9.77 12.71
C PHE A 63 25.41 -10.21 12.34
N PHE A 64 26.41 -9.84 13.15
CA PHE A 64 27.82 -10.18 12.89
C PHE A 64 28.47 -10.84 14.14
N PRO A 65 29.12 -12.02 14.01
CA PRO A 65 29.28 -12.82 12.80
C PRO A 65 28.03 -13.66 12.47
N PRO A 66 27.76 -13.92 11.17
CA PRO A 66 26.63 -14.76 10.78
C PRO A 66 26.86 -16.20 11.29
N ASN A 67 25.84 -16.74 11.94
CA ASN A 67 25.90 -18.08 12.50
C ASN A 67 25.48 -19.14 11.45
N PHE A 68 26.44 -19.80 10.85
CA PHE A 68 26.21 -20.88 9.85
C PHE A 68 26.05 -22.27 10.49
N SER A 69 26.01 -22.40 11.81
CA SER A 69 25.91 -23.74 12.46
C SER A 69 24.63 -24.47 12.08
N GLN A 70 23.57 -23.74 11.74
CA GLN A 70 22.24 -24.26 11.37
C GLN A 70 21.93 -24.12 9.87
N TRP A 71 22.95 -24.09 9.02
CA TRP A 71 22.76 -23.86 7.59
C TRP A 71 21.75 -24.80 6.91
N ARG A 72 21.63 -26.04 7.41
CA ARG A 72 20.64 -27.01 6.91
C ARG A 72 19.21 -26.52 7.07
N ILE A 73 18.89 -25.95 8.26
CA ILE A 73 17.56 -25.39 8.53
C ILE A 73 17.26 -24.24 7.56
N TYR A 74 18.25 -23.36 7.33
CA TYR A 74 18.07 -22.25 6.36
C TYR A 74 17.84 -22.73 4.94
N VAL A 75 18.52 -23.80 4.52
CA VAL A 75 18.31 -24.41 3.20
C VAL A 75 16.91 -25.02 3.09
N ASP A 76 16.48 -25.75 4.11
CA ASP A 76 15.13 -26.36 4.15
C ASP A 76 14.05 -25.28 4.08
N GLU A 77 14.16 -24.21 4.84
CA GLU A 77 13.22 -23.08 4.80
C GLU A 77 13.25 -22.33 3.45
N MET A 78 14.41 -22.21 2.83
CA MET A 78 14.52 -21.66 1.47
C MET A 78 13.80 -22.53 0.45
N VAL A 79 13.93 -23.85 0.54
CA VAL A 79 13.21 -24.79 -0.34
C VAL A 79 11.70 -24.66 -0.15
N ILE A 80 11.23 -24.59 1.10
CA ILE A 80 9.82 -24.36 1.39
C ILE A 80 9.33 -23.05 0.79
N THR A 81 10.10 -21.98 0.93
CA THR A 81 9.76 -20.66 0.36
C THR A 81 9.66 -20.71 -1.17
N LEU A 82 10.59 -21.40 -1.83
CA LEU A 82 10.55 -21.60 -3.27
C LEU A 82 9.34 -22.42 -3.72
N GLN A 83 8.98 -23.44 -2.95
CA GLN A 83 7.76 -24.24 -3.21
C GLN A 83 6.49 -23.42 -3.08
N ILE A 84 6.38 -22.58 -2.03
CA ILE A 84 5.26 -21.66 -1.84
C ILE A 84 5.16 -20.70 -3.04
N ALA A 85 6.25 -20.09 -3.44
CA ALA A 85 6.31 -19.18 -4.58
C ALA A 85 5.90 -19.85 -5.88
N LEU A 86 6.40 -21.06 -6.14
CA LEU A 86 6.13 -21.81 -7.36
C LEU A 86 4.64 -22.22 -7.43
N TRP A 87 4.11 -22.81 -6.39
CA TRP A 87 2.70 -23.23 -6.36
C TRP A 87 1.74 -22.05 -6.32
N GLY A 88 2.04 -21.02 -5.52
CA GLY A 88 1.22 -19.80 -5.44
C GLY A 88 1.14 -19.10 -6.81
N THR A 89 2.26 -18.96 -7.49
CA THR A 89 2.32 -18.35 -8.83
C THR A 89 1.63 -19.22 -9.87
N ALA A 90 1.84 -20.53 -9.87
CA ALA A 90 1.19 -21.44 -10.81
C ALA A 90 -0.35 -21.37 -10.70
N LEU A 91 -0.87 -21.42 -9.48
CA LEU A 91 -2.31 -21.27 -9.23
C LEU A 91 -2.82 -19.89 -9.64
N ALA A 92 -2.05 -18.84 -9.36
CA ALA A 92 -2.38 -17.47 -9.75
C ALA A 92 -2.50 -17.34 -11.27
N VAL A 93 -1.55 -17.85 -12.04
CA VAL A 93 -1.58 -17.82 -13.50
C VAL A 93 -2.79 -18.58 -14.05
N ILE A 94 -3.09 -19.78 -13.53
CA ILE A 94 -4.23 -20.59 -13.96
C ILE A 94 -5.55 -19.84 -13.74
N THR A 95 -5.70 -19.13 -12.62
CA THR A 95 -6.91 -18.38 -12.28
C THR A 95 -6.95 -16.98 -12.92
N ALA A 96 -5.81 -16.34 -13.10
CA ALA A 96 -5.72 -15.01 -13.71
C ALA A 96 -6.17 -15.00 -15.19
N ILE A 97 -5.88 -16.06 -15.94
CA ILE A 97 -6.29 -16.15 -17.34
C ILE A 97 -7.81 -16.05 -17.52
N PRO A 98 -8.64 -16.91 -16.89
CA PRO A 98 -10.10 -16.79 -17.03
C PRO A 98 -10.64 -15.51 -16.41
N MET A 99 -10.08 -15.04 -15.29
CA MET A 99 -10.50 -13.79 -14.67
C MET A 99 -10.20 -12.57 -15.56
N ALA A 100 -9.04 -12.53 -16.21
CA ALA A 100 -8.70 -11.47 -17.16
C ALA A 100 -9.64 -11.45 -18.38
N LEU A 101 -10.03 -12.62 -18.90
CA LEU A 101 -11.01 -12.71 -19.99
C LEU A 101 -12.38 -12.18 -19.53
N MET A 102 -12.83 -12.54 -18.33
CA MET A 102 -14.08 -12.06 -17.74
C MET A 102 -14.03 -10.58 -17.32
N ALA A 103 -12.84 -10.05 -17.07
CA ALA A 103 -12.62 -8.62 -16.79
C ALA A 103 -12.41 -7.76 -18.04
N SER A 104 -12.56 -8.34 -19.25
CA SER A 104 -12.42 -7.64 -20.52
C SER A 104 -13.77 -7.14 -21.02
N ALA A 105 -13.95 -5.82 -21.14
CA ALA A 105 -15.19 -5.20 -21.58
C ALA A 105 -15.58 -5.56 -23.04
N ASN A 106 -14.62 -6.04 -23.84
CA ASN A 106 -14.86 -6.40 -25.24
C ASN A 106 -15.41 -7.83 -25.43
N ILE A 107 -15.30 -8.67 -24.40
CA ILE A 107 -15.60 -10.11 -24.49
C ILE A 107 -16.88 -10.47 -23.75
N VAL A 108 -17.16 -9.81 -22.64
CA VAL A 108 -18.27 -10.15 -21.75
C VAL A 108 -19.23 -8.99 -21.56
N PRO A 109 -20.53 -9.26 -21.31
CA PRO A 109 -21.50 -8.23 -21.02
C PRO A 109 -21.19 -7.50 -19.71
N TRP A 110 -21.63 -6.25 -19.61
CA TRP A 110 -21.34 -5.34 -18.51
C TRP A 110 -21.64 -5.90 -17.11
N TRP A 111 -22.67 -6.68 -16.95
CA TRP A 111 -23.07 -7.28 -15.68
C TRP A 111 -22.12 -8.39 -15.17
N VAL A 112 -21.31 -9.01 -16.05
CA VAL A 112 -20.22 -9.94 -15.67
C VAL A 112 -18.92 -9.17 -15.49
N TYR A 113 -18.61 -8.26 -16.38
CA TYR A 113 -17.41 -7.43 -16.35
C TYR A 113 -17.25 -6.65 -15.05
N GLN A 114 -18.30 -5.95 -14.60
CA GLN A 114 -18.25 -5.07 -13.43
C GLN A 114 -17.91 -5.82 -12.12
N PRO A 115 -18.62 -6.91 -11.74
CA PRO A 115 -18.33 -7.59 -10.49
C PRO A 115 -16.95 -8.26 -10.50
N VAL A 116 -16.53 -8.84 -11.63
CA VAL A 116 -15.19 -9.48 -11.72
C VAL A 116 -14.09 -8.45 -11.56
N ARG A 117 -14.20 -7.31 -12.22
CA ARG A 117 -13.23 -6.23 -12.09
C ARG A 117 -13.16 -5.68 -10.66
N ARG A 118 -14.31 -5.49 -9.99
CA ARG A 118 -14.35 -5.07 -8.58
C ARG A 118 -13.71 -6.09 -7.65
N LEU A 119 -13.89 -7.37 -7.93
CA LEU A 119 -13.27 -8.44 -7.17
C LEU A 119 -11.73 -8.42 -7.32
N MET A 120 -11.22 -8.27 -8.55
CA MET A 120 -9.79 -8.13 -8.80
C MET A 120 -9.22 -6.88 -8.14
N ASP A 121 -9.91 -5.74 -8.21
CA ASP A 121 -9.51 -4.51 -7.55
C ASP A 121 -9.46 -4.70 -6.01
N ALA A 122 -10.40 -5.46 -5.43
CA ALA A 122 -10.39 -5.79 -4.00
C ALA A 122 -9.20 -6.69 -3.63
N PHE A 123 -8.88 -7.70 -4.42
CA PHE A 123 -7.72 -8.58 -4.18
C PHE A 123 -6.40 -7.79 -4.22
N ARG A 124 -6.29 -6.84 -5.12
CA ARG A 124 -5.13 -5.94 -5.21
C ARG A 124 -5.05 -4.93 -4.07
N ALA A 125 -6.21 -4.46 -3.57
CA ALA A 125 -6.28 -3.46 -2.50
C ALA A 125 -5.88 -4.03 -1.13
N ILE A 126 -6.08 -5.34 -0.92
CA ILE A 126 -5.78 -6.01 0.34
C ILE A 126 -4.31 -6.47 0.31
N ASN A 127 -3.58 -6.13 1.37
CA ASN A 127 -2.18 -6.54 1.52
C ASN A 127 -2.09 -8.07 1.66
N GLU A 128 -1.10 -8.69 1.02
CA GLU A 128 -0.82 -10.12 1.08
C GLU A 128 -0.75 -10.67 2.52
N MET A 129 -0.19 -9.90 3.46
CA MET A 129 -0.10 -10.28 4.87
C MET A 129 -1.46 -10.50 5.53
N VAL A 130 -2.49 -9.73 5.11
CA VAL A 130 -3.86 -9.90 5.62
C VAL A 130 -4.43 -11.23 5.16
N PHE A 131 -4.23 -11.59 3.89
CA PHE A 131 -4.61 -12.90 3.36
C PHE A 131 -3.85 -14.02 4.06
N ALA A 132 -2.54 -13.86 4.28
CA ALA A 132 -1.74 -14.85 4.99
C ALA A 132 -2.27 -15.09 6.41
N MET A 133 -2.58 -14.04 7.17
CA MET A 133 -3.16 -14.18 8.52
C MET A 133 -4.53 -14.84 8.49
N LEU A 134 -5.39 -14.47 7.52
CA LEU A 134 -6.71 -15.07 7.36
C LEU A 134 -6.62 -16.57 7.07
N PHE A 135 -5.72 -16.98 6.19
CA PHE A 135 -5.53 -18.38 5.86
C PHE A 135 -4.84 -19.17 6.99
N VAL A 136 -3.94 -18.55 7.74
CA VAL A 136 -3.39 -19.16 8.96
C VAL A 136 -4.49 -19.48 9.96
N VAL A 137 -5.47 -18.61 10.12
CA VAL A 137 -6.63 -18.88 11.00
C VAL A 137 -7.56 -19.96 10.41
N ALA A 138 -7.72 -20.00 9.09
CA ALA A 138 -8.65 -20.92 8.43
C ALA A 138 -8.10 -22.36 8.27
N VAL A 139 -6.83 -22.50 7.89
CA VAL A 139 -6.23 -23.82 7.56
C VAL A 139 -5.07 -24.21 8.49
N GLY A 140 -4.70 -23.33 9.41
CA GLY A 140 -3.59 -23.52 10.34
C GLY A 140 -2.26 -22.95 9.85
N LEU A 141 -1.28 -22.95 10.75
CA LEU A 141 0.10 -22.54 10.46
C LEU A 141 0.75 -23.57 9.52
N GLY A 142 1.29 -23.08 8.39
CA GLY A 142 2.03 -23.93 7.47
C GLY A 142 2.24 -23.30 6.10
N PRO A 143 3.05 -23.93 5.24
CA PRO A 143 3.35 -23.47 3.88
C PRO A 143 2.09 -23.30 3.02
N PHE A 144 1.07 -24.10 3.25
CA PHE A 144 -0.18 -24.06 2.48
C PHE A 144 -0.93 -22.73 2.63
N ALA A 145 -0.95 -22.14 3.84
CA ALA A 145 -1.52 -20.81 4.05
C ALA A 145 -0.81 -19.74 3.22
N GLY A 146 0.52 -19.83 3.10
CA GLY A 146 1.33 -18.97 2.26
C GLY A 146 1.02 -19.13 0.76
N VAL A 147 0.85 -20.35 0.28
CA VAL A 147 0.44 -20.64 -1.10
C VAL A 147 -0.91 -19.99 -1.42
N LEU A 148 -1.90 -20.12 -0.54
CA LEU A 148 -3.22 -19.54 -0.72
C LEU A 148 -3.20 -18.01 -0.71
N ALA A 149 -2.42 -17.42 0.19
CA ALA A 149 -2.26 -15.96 0.27
C ALA A 149 -1.65 -15.40 -1.01
N LEU A 150 -0.54 -15.98 -1.45
CA LEU A 150 0.15 -15.58 -2.67
C LEU A 150 -0.73 -15.80 -3.92
N TRP A 151 -1.44 -16.92 -3.97
CA TRP A 151 -2.37 -17.20 -5.05
C TRP A 151 -3.43 -16.11 -5.22
N ILE A 152 -4.18 -15.79 -4.16
CA ILE A 152 -5.27 -14.81 -4.25
C ILE A 152 -4.72 -13.40 -4.53
N HIS A 153 -3.69 -12.99 -3.82
CA HIS A 153 -3.10 -11.67 -4.03
C HIS A 153 -2.58 -11.50 -5.47
N THR A 154 -1.84 -12.48 -5.96
CA THR A 154 -1.23 -12.42 -7.31
C THR A 154 -2.29 -12.55 -8.42
N SER A 155 -3.38 -13.31 -8.19
CA SER A 155 -4.45 -13.43 -9.20
C SER A 155 -5.22 -12.13 -9.42
N GLY A 156 -5.14 -11.15 -8.51
CA GLY A 156 -5.71 -9.81 -8.66
C GLY A 156 -4.85 -8.82 -9.44
N ILE A 157 -3.56 -9.14 -9.67
CA ILE A 157 -2.61 -8.25 -10.35
C ILE A 157 -2.68 -8.43 -11.86
#